data_351189ab0ebcd0824eb4d900ba27fc70
#
_entry.id   351189ab0ebcd0824eb4d900ba27fc70
#
_cell.length_a   1.000
_cell.length_b   1.000
_cell.length_c   1.000
_cell.angle_alpha   90.00
_cell.angle_beta   90.00
_cell.angle_gamma   90.00
#
_symmetry.space_group_name_H-M   'P 1'
#
loop_
_entity.id
_entity.type
_entity.pdbx_description
1 polymer ?
#
loop_
_entity_poly.entity_id
_entity_poly.type
_entity_poly.pdbx_seq_one_letter_code
_entity_poly.pdbx_strand_id
1 'polypeptide(L)'
;PYFKTVKEVSDFVSVCKGRVKTCLLFETPEAVEHIDEILAVPGIDEVHVGINDLHLGYHLNFMFELVANGTVETLCRKFAEKGIPYGFGGVGRPGSNVALPAERILAEHYRLGSSQVILSRAFCDMSKIHDRSHLAEDFKAGVDDIRACEAQCAAMTKQEQNDNHAQVQKIVAAITEKHKG
;
A
#
# COMPACT_ATOMS: atom_id res chain seq x y z
N PRO A 1 8.86 10.39 5.56
CA PRO A 1 9.08 9.11 6.24
C PRO A 1 8.96 9.29 7.74
N TYR A 2 8.26 8.39 8.41
CA TYR A 2 8.13 8.25 9.87
C TYR A 2 7.80 9.54 10.65
N PHE A 3 7.01 10.40 10.08
CA PHE A 3 6.50 11.60 10.77
C PHE A 3 5.31 11.24 11.68
N LYS A 4 5.10 12.05 12.70
CA LYS A 4 4.01 11.88 13.69
C LYS A 4 3.18 13.15 13.84
N THR A 5 3.73 14.29 13.48
CA THR A 5 3.14 15.60 13.76
C THR A 5 2.99 16.45 12.50
N VAL A 6 2.02 17.35 12.52
CA VAL A 6 1.82 18.37 11.48
C VAL A 6 3.06 19.24 11.28
N LYS A 7 3.77 19.55 12.38
CA LYS A 7 4.98 20.36 12.34
C LYS A 7 6.08 19.70 11.52
N GLU A 8 6.33 18.40 11.73
CA GLU A 8 7.35 17.65 10.96
C GLU A 8 7.06 17.66 9.47
N VAL A 9 5.78 17.50 9.10
CA VAL A 9 5.34 17.55 7.70
C VAL A 9 5.53 18.96 7.13
N SER A 10 5.12 20.00 7.85
CA SER A 10 5.28 21.39 7.44
C SER A 10 6.76 21.75 7.25
N ASP A 11 7.63 21.37 8.17
CA ASP A 11 9.07 21.58 8.09
C ASP A 11 9.66 20.86 6.85
N PHE A 12 9.28 19.60 6.61
CA PHE A 12 9.72 18.84 5.46
C PHE A 12 9.32 19.51 4.13
N VAL A 13 8.04 19.85 3.98
CA VAL A 13 7.55 20.52 2.77
C VAL A 13 8.23 21.88 2.55
N SER A 14 8.44 22.63 3.63
CA SER A 14 9.13 23.94 3.57
C SER A 14 10.58 23.84 3.08
N VAL A 15 11.28 22.74 3.42
CA VAL A 15 12.63 22.45 2.92
C VAL A 15 12.60 22.09 1.44
N CYS A 16 11.60 21.33 0.99
CA CYS A 16 11.44 20.97 -0.43
C CYS A 16 11.17 22.18 -1.31
N LYS A 17 10.40 23.16 -0.84
CA LYS A 17 10.11 24.44 -1.53
C LYS A 17 9.60 24.25 -2.97
N GLY A 18 8.85 23.19 -3.26
CA GLY A 18 8.34 22.88 -4.59
C GLY A 18 9.40 22.50 -5.63
N ARG A 19 10.66 22.27 -5.23
CA ARG A 19 11.75 21.88 -6.15
C ARG A 19 11.64 20.41 -6.60
N VAL A 20 10.93 19.59 -5.85
CA VAL A 20 10.70 18.17 -6.11
C VAL A 20 9.28 17.83 -5.70
N LYS A 21 8.72 16.77 -6.28
CA LYS A 21 7.47 16.19 -5.78
C LYS A 21 7.68 15.57 -4.41
N THR A 22 6.71 15.76 -3.54
CA THR A 22 6.70 15.20 -2.19
C THR A 22 5.73 14.03 -2.13
N CYS A 23 6.16 12.90 -1.60
CA CYS A 23 5.30 11.78 -1.25
C CYS A 23 5.42 11.52 0.25
N LEU A 24 4.34 11.72 0.99
CA LEU A 24 4.30 11.44 2.42
C LEU A 24 3.98 9.97 2.67
N LEU A 25 4.71 9.33 3.58
CA LEU A 25 4.49 7.96 3.97
C LEU A 25 3.77 7.92 5.34
N PHE A 26 2.46 7.63 5.31
CA PHE A 26 1.64 7.44 6.52
C PHE A 26 1.89 6.04 7.09
N GLU A 27 2.71 5.95 8.13
CA GLU A 27 3.18 4.68 8.70
C GLU A 27 3.22 4.66 10.22
N THR A 28 2.66 5.71 10.87
CA THR A 28 2.55 5.80 12.32
C THR A 28 1.10 6.04 12.75
N PRO A 29 0.64 5.48 13.89
CA PRO A 29 -0.69 5.75 14.43
C PRO A 29 -0.95 7.25 14.65
N GLU A 30 0.05 7.97 15.15
CA GLU A 30 -0.05 9.42 15.42
C GLU A 30 -0.28 10.21 14.13
N ALA A 31 0.36 9.83 13.02
CA ALA A 31 0.11 10.47 11.72
C ALA A 31 -1.34 10.23 11.25
N VAL A 32 -1.88 9.05 11.53
CA VAL A 32 -3.27 8.72 11.20
C VAL A 32 -4.26 9.51 12.08
N GLU A 33 -3.96 9.71 13.36
CA GLU A 33 -4.77 10.51 14.27
C GLU A 33 -4.86 11.97 13.82
N HIS A 34 -3.76 12.52 13.28
CA HIS A 34 -3.66 13.91 12.81
C HIS A 34 -3.86 14.07 11.29
N ILE A 35 -4.44 13.07 10.61
CA ILE A 35 -4.51 13.03 9.13
C ILE A 35 -5.14 14.29 8.53
N ASP A 36 -6.23 14.80 9.08
CA ASP A 36 -6.95 15.94 8.52
C ASP A 36 -6.11 17.24 8.60
N GLU A 37 -5.37 17.41 9.69
CA GLU A 37 -4.47 18.54 9.89
C GLU A 37 -3.22 18.41 8.99
N ILE A 38 -2.68 17.21 8.86
CA ILE A 38 -1.54 16.93 7.98
C ILE A 38 -1.91 17.20 6.53
N LEU A 39 -3.07 16.71 6.08
CA LEU A 39 -3.53 16.91 4.70
C LEU A 39 -3.96 18.36 4.40
N ALA A 40 -4.04 19.23 5.41
CA ALA A 40 -4.22 20.66 5.23
C ALA A 40 -2.90 21.42 4.97
N VAL A 41 -1.74 20.79 5.17
CA VAL A 41 -0.44 21.39 4.86
C VAL A 41 -0.28 21.53 3.34
N PRO A 42 -0.04 22.75 2.81
CA PRO A 42 0.12 22.94 1.38
C PRO A 42 1.44 22.37 0.86
N GLY A 43 1.46 21.85 -0.36
CA GLY A 43 2.67 21.34 -1.01
C GLY A 43 2.91 19.84 -0.83
N ILE A 44 1.88 19.08 -0.46
CA ILE A 44 1.87 17.62 -0.50
C ILE A 44 1.37 17.21 -1.89
N ASP A 45 2.21 16.51 -2.66
CA ASP A 45 1.86 16.09 -4.02
C ASP A 45 1.24 14.70 -4.04
N GLU A 46 1.73 13.78 -3.20
CA GLU A 46 1.31 12.38 -3.16
C GLU A 46 1.37 11.85 -1.73
N VAL A 47 0.62 10.79 -1.44
CA VAL A 47 0.68 10.09 -0.16
C VAL A 47 0.73 8.58 -0.37
N HIS A 48 1.36 7.86 0.56
CA HIS A 48 1.39 6.41 0.58
C HIS A 48 1.18 5.89 2.01
N VAL A 49 0.41 4.82 2.17
CA VAL A 49 0.23 4.18 3.48
C VAL A 49 1.24 3.06 3.64
N GLY A 50 2.18 3.23 4.56
CA GLY A 50 3.18 2.22 4.93
C GLY A 50 2.59 1.17 5.87
N ILE A 51 1.80 0.23 5.32
CA ILE A 51 1.05 -0.74 6.14
C ILE A 51 1.93 -1.65 6.99
N ASN A 52 3.22 -1.84 6.62
CA ASN A 52 4.13 -2.67 7.42
C ASN A 52 4.46 -2.01 8.77
N ASP A 53 4.82 -0.73 8.78
CA ASP A 53 5.16 -0.05 10.03
C ASP A 53 3.90 0.38 10.79
N LEU A 54 2.84 0.75 10.06
CA LEU A 54 1.57 1.11 10.66
C LEU A 54 0.93 -0.04 11.43
N HIS A 55 0.98 -1.29 10.90
CA HIS A 55 0.41 -2.43 11.64
C HIS A 55 1.19 -2.73 12.92
N LEU A 56 2.51 -2.56 12.91
CA LEU A 56 3.34 -2.69 14.10
C LEU A 56 2.99 -1.62 15.13
N GLY A 57 2.80 -0.38 14.69
CA GLY A 57 2.33 0.71 15.54
C GLY A 57 0.97 0.45 16.20
N TYR A 58 0.07 -0.23 15.51
CA TYR A 58 -1.23 -0.67 16.04
C TYR A 58 -1.18 -2.02 16.77
N HIS A 59 0.00 -2.63 16.93
CA HIS A 59 0.17 -3.94 17.57
C HIS A 59 -0.64 -5.07 16.91
N LEU A 60 -0.79 -5.01 15.59
CA LEU A 60 -1.44 -6.04 14.80
C LEU A 60 -0.45 -7.15 14.44
N ASN A 61 -0.94 -8.35 14.14
CA ASN A 61 -0.11 -9.51 13.85
C ASN A 61 0.25 -9.65 12.36
N PHE A 62 -0.53 -9.02 11.48
CA PHE A 62 -0.35 -9.11 10.05
C PHE A 62 -0.74 -7.79 9.37
N MET A 63 0.17 -7.26 8.53
CA MET A 63 0.00 -5.92 7.96
C MET A 63 -1.28 -5.74 7.13
N PHE A 64 -1.80 -6.79 6.51
CA PHE A 64 -3.02 -6.71 5.73
C PHE A 64 -4.31 -6.74 6.58
N GLU A 65 -4.20 -6.86 7.90
CA GLU A 65 -5.35 -6.58 8.80
C GLU A 65 -5.85 -5.15 8.60
N LEU A 66 -4.97 -4.19 8.31
CA LEU A 66 -5.32 -2.81 8.01
C LEU A 66 -6.18 -2.65 6.74
N VAL A 67 -6.03 -3.56 5.78
CA VAL A 67 -6.89 -3.61 4.58
C VAL A 67 -8.22 -4.29 4.93
N ALA A 68 -8.17 -5.42 5.61
CA ALA A 68 -9.34 -6.23 5.93
C ALA A 68 -10.31 -5.55 6.91
N ASN A 69 -9.80 -4.73 7.85
CA ASN A 69 -10.61 -4.05 8.89
C ASN A 69 -11.13 -2.66 8.46
N GLY A 70 -10.80 -2.20 7.23
CA GLY A 70 -11.26 -0.93 6.69
C GLY A 70 -10.42 0.30 7.07
N THR A 71 -9.32 0.14 7.80
CA THR A 71 -8.41 1.26 8.12
C THR A 71 -7.86 1.90 6.84
N VAL A 72 -7.29 1.10 5.93
CA VAL A 72 -6.76 1.59 4.66
C VAL A 72 -7.87 2.24 3.81
N GLU A 73 -9.07 1.69 3.79
CA GLU A 73 -10.21 2.26 3.08
C GLU A 73 -10.57 3.65 3.61
N THR A 74 -10.58 3.83 4.92
CA THR A 74 -10.83 5.12 5.56
C THR A 74 -9.77 6.16 5.18
N LEU A 75 -8.48 5.77 5.16
CA LEU A 75 -7.38 6.64 4.76
C LEU A 75 -7.49 7.02 3.28
N CYS A 76 -7.70 6.04 2.39
CA CYS A 76 -7.86 6.26 0.96
C CYS A 76 -9.00 7.25 0.65
N ARG A 77 -10.13 7.13 1.35
CA ARG A 77 -11.24 8.07 1.21
C ARG A 77 -10.83 9.50 1.58
N LYS A 78 -10.12 9.70 2.68
CA LYS A 78 -9.63 11.04 3.09
C LYS A 78 -8.67 11.64 2.06
N PHE A 79 -7.78 10.84 1.47
CA PHE A 79 -6.88 11.29 0.41
C PHE A 79 -7.65 11.68 -0.86
N ALA A 80 -8.64 10.85 -1.25
CA ALA A 80 -9.50 11.12 -2.40
C ALA A 80 -10.31 12.42 -2.22
N GLU A 81 -10.88 12.67 -1.03
CA GLU A 81 -11.60 13.90 -0.67
C GLU A 81 -10.72 15.16 -0.81
N LYS A 82 -9.41 15.02 -0.61
CA LYS A 82 -8.42 16.10 -0.82
C LYS A 82 -7.89 16.18 -2.23
N GLY A 83 -8.23 15.23 -3.12
CA GLY A 83 -7.72 15.16 -4.47
C GLY A 83 -6.22 14.83 -4.56
N ILE A 84 -5.62 14.25 -3.52
CA ILE A 84 -4.21 13.88 -3.48
C ILE A 84 -4.06 12.45 -4.00
N PRO A 85 -3.21 12.18 -5.00
CA PRO A 85 -2.88 10.83 -5.44
C PRO A 85 -2.32 9.98 -4.29
N TYR A 86 -2.74 8.72 -4.21
CA TYR A 86 -2.38 7.86 -3.09
C TYR A 86 -2.14 6.41 -3.48
N GLY A 87 -1.42 5.73 -2.60
CA GLY A 87 -1.21 4.30 -2.61
C GLY A 87 -1.11 3.70 -1.22
N PHE A 88 -0.98 2.40 -1.14
CA PHE A 88 -0.77 1.71 0.13
C PHE A 88 0.05 0.43 -0.04
N GLY A 89 0.76 0.05 1.01
CA GLY A 89 1.45 -1.23 1.13
C GLY A 89 2.50 -1.48 0.06
N GLY A 90 2.76 -2.75 -0.12
CA GLY A 90 3.64 -3.30 -1.14
C GLY A 90 3.02 -4.53 -1.76
N VAL A 91 3.31 -4.78 -3.04
CA VAL A 91 2.85 -5.94 -3.78
C VAL A 91 4.02 -6.87 -4.12
N GLY A 92 3.77 -8.18 -4.01
CA GLY A 92 4.65 -9.20 -4.53
C GLY A 92 4.43 -9.44 -6.04
N ARG A 93 5.14 -10.42 -6.58
CA ARG A 93 4.92 -10.84 -7.97
C ARG A 93 3.64 -11.68 -8.06
N PRO A 94 2.74 -11.42 -9.04
CA PRO A 94 1.59 -12.27 -9.32
C PRO A 94 2.00 -13.75 -9.52
N GLY A 95 1.18 -14.68 -9.05
CA GLY A 95 1.48 -16.10 -9.09
C GLY A 95 2.50 -16.60 -8.04
N SER A 96 3.05 -15.72 -7.20
CA SER A 96 3.96 -16.12 -6.13
C SER A 96 3.23 -16.86 -5.01
N ASN A 97 3.89 -17.86 -4.42
CA ASN A 97 3.35 -18.58 -3.26
C ASN A 97 3.56 -17.75 -1.97
N VAL A 98 2.67 -16.80 -1.76
CA VAL A 98 2.64 -15.93 -0.58
C VAL A 98 1.32 -16.08 0.18
N ALA A 99 1.33 -15.71 1.46
CA ALA A 99 0.16 -15.88 2.33
C ALA A 99 -1.09 -15.15 1.82
N LEU A 100 -0.92 -13.95 1.25
CA LEU A 100 -1.97 -13.20 0.57
C LEU A 100 -1.52 -12.91 -0.87
N PRO A 101 -2.18 -13.48 -1.89
CA PRO A 101 -1.78 -13.32 -3.28
C PRO A 101 -1.77 -11.86 -3.75
N ALA A 102 -0.78 -11.51 -4.60
CA ALA A 102 -0.63 -10.17 -5.15
C ALA A 102 -1.86 -9.70 -5.93
N GLU A 103 -2.52 -10.61 -6.63
CA GLU A 103 -3.74 -10.36 -7.41
C GLU A 103 -4.88 -9.84 -6.52
N ARG A 104 -4.99 -10.37 -5.29
CA ARG A 104 -5.99 -9.92 -4.33
C ARG A 104 -5.73 -8.49 -3.86
N ILE A 105 -4.46 -8.16 -3.63
CA ILE A 105 -4.05 -6.81 -3.21
C ILE A 105 -4.20 -5.81 -4.36
N LEU A 106 -3.84 -6.17 -5.58
CA LEU A 106 -4.06 -5.33 -6.76
C LEU A 106 -5.55 -5.01 -6.96
N ALA A 107 -6.43 -6.01 -6.78
CA ALA A 107 -7.88 -5.77 -6.82
C ALA A 107 -8.35 -4.81 -5.72
N GLU A 108 -7.76 -4.83 -4.50
CA GLU A 108 -8.03 -3.83 -3.46
C GLU A 108 -7.58 -2.42 -3.86
N HIS A 109 -6.43 -2.27 -4.55
CA HIS A 109 -6.01 -0.98 -5.09
C HIS A 109 -7.07 -0.41 -6.04
N TYR A 110 -7.60 -1.22 -6.96
CA TYR A 110 -8.67 -0.81 -7.87
C TYR A 110 -9.98 -0.50 -7.15
N ARG A 111 -10.36 -1.34 -6.17
CA ARG A 111 -11.55 -1.10 -5.34
C ARG A 111 -11.50 0.24 -4.61
N LEU A 112 -10.31 0.58 -4.09
CA LEU A 112 -10.09 1.77 -3.26
C LEU A 112 -9.65 3.01 -4.05
N GLY A 113 -9.49 2.92 -5.38
CA GLY A 113 -9.08 4.03 -6.23
C GLY A 113 -7.61 4.45 -6.05
N SER A 114 -6.78 3.55 -5.54
CA SER A 114 -5.34 3.77 -5.39
C SER A 114 -4.63 3.76 -6.74
N SER A 115 -3.70 4.68 -6.95
CA SER A 115 -2.98 4.85 -8.22
C SER A 115 -1.52 4.43 -8.18
N GLN A 116 -1.02 3.96 -7.04
CA GLN A 116 0.40 3.61 -6.87
C GLN A 116 0.59 2.51 -5.83
N VAL A 117 1.63 1.70 -6.03
CA VAL A 117 2.02 0.62 -5.12
C VAL A 117 3.55 0.46 -5.11
N ILE A 118 4.11 0.09 -3.97
CA ILE A 118 5.53 -0.23 -3.87
C ILE A 118 5.74 -1.70 -4.28
N LEU A 119 6.74 -1.97 -5.13
CA LEU A 119 7.18 -3.33 -5.38
C LEU A 119 7.93 -3.84 -4.14
N SER A 120 7.36 -4.81 -3.46
CA SER A 120 7.89 -5.32 -2.20
C SER A 120 9.09 -6.25 -2.39
N ARG A 121 9.76 -6.63 -1.29
CA ARG A 121 10.81 -7.66 -1.34
C ARG A 121 10.31 -9.01 -1.88
N ALA A 122 9.03 -9.32 -1.74
CA ALA A 122 8.44 -10.52 -2.32
C ALA A 122 8.29 -10.44 -3.86
N PHE A 123 8.38 -9.25 -4.45
CA PHE A 123 8.43 -9.08 -5.90
C PHE A 123 9.80 -9.48 -6.47
N CYS A 124 10.87 -9.03 -5.82
CA CYS A 124 12.24 -9.32 -6.23
C CYS A 124 13.14 -9.39 -4.99
N ASP A 125 13.39 -10.62 -4.52
CA ASP A 125 14.24 -10.84 -3.35
C ASP A 125 15.71 -10.91 -3.78
N MET A 126 16.40 -9.77 -3.72
CA MET A 126 17.81 -9.64 -4.10
C MET A 126 18.74 -10.56 -3.30
N SER A 127 18.33 -11.03 -2.11
CA SER A 127 19.15 -11.96 -1.32
C SER A 127 19.19 -13.37 -1.90
N LYS A 128 18.22 -13.72 -2.75
CA LYS A 128 18.13 -15.02 -3.43
C LYS A 128 18.69 -15.04 -4.84
N ILE A 129 19.10 -13.86 -5.35
CA ILE A 129 19.63 -13.73 -6.70
C ILE A 129 21.15 -13.87 -6.68
N HIS A 130 21.62 -15.05 -7.04
CA HIS A 130 23.06 -15.35 -7.14
C HIS A 130 23.66 -14.92 -8.48
N ASP A 131 22.89 -15.03 -9.56
CA ASP A 131 23.24 -14.54 -10.90
C ASP A 131 22.39 -13.34 -11.27
N ARG A 132 23.03 -12.23 -11.61
CA ARG A 132 22.36 -10.96 -11.98
C ARG A 132 22.32 -10.72 -13.47
N SER A 133 22.79 -11.64 -14.29
CA SER A 133 22.86 -11.48 -15.76
C SER A 133 21.48 -11.26 -16.39
N HIS A 134 20.44 -11.88 -15.85
CA HIS A 134 19.04 -11.77 -16.33
C HIS A 134 18.13 -10.93 -15.43
N LEU A 135 18.69 -10.23 -14.42
CA LEU A 135 17.89 -9.49 -13.44
C LEU A 135 16.93 -8.46 -14.08
N ALA A 136 17.40 -7.75 -15.12
CA ALA A 136 16.60 -6.73 -15.79
C ALA A 136 15.43 -7.36 -16.55
N GLU A 137 15.65 -8.51 -17.18
CA GLU A 137 14.63 -9.27 -17.91
C GLU A 137 13.59 -9.85 -16.95
N ASP A 138 14.05 -10.45 -15.85
CA ASP A 138 13.17 -11.01 -14.81
C ASP A 138 12.32 -9.93 -14.14
N PHE A 139 12.94 -8.77 -13.86
CA PHE A 139 12.23 -7.63 -13.28
C PHE A 139 11.18 -7.10 -14.23
N LYS A 140 11.53 -6.95 -15.52
CA LYS A 140 10.60 -6.52 -16.56
C LYS A 140 9.43 -7.49 -16.68
N ALA A 141 9.68 -8.80 -16.75
CA ALA A 141 8.65 -9.82 -16.83
C ALA A 141 7.68 -9.73 -15.62
N GLY A 142 8.21 -9.53 -14.39
CA GLY A 142 7.38 -9.35 -13.21
C GLY A 142 6.53 -8.08 -13.26
N VAL A 143 7.04 -6.98 -13.84
CA VAL A 143 6.24 -5.77 -14.05
C VAL A 143 5.15 -6.02 -15.10
N ASP A 144 5.46 -6.74 -16.19
CA ASP A 144 4.48 -7.11 -17.21
C ASP A 144 3.35 -7.98 -16.60
N ASP A 145 3.68 -8.92 -15.70
CA ASP A 145 2.70 -9.72 -14.94
C ASP A 145 1.77 -8.84 -14.07
N ILE A 146 2.33 -7.83 -13.38
CA ILE A 146 1.53 -6.86 -12.61
C ILE A 146 0.60 -6.09 -13.56
N ARG A 147 1.09 -5.58 -14.68
CA ARG A 147 0.27 -4.82 -15.65
C ARG A 147 -0.85 -5.65 -16.24
N ALA A 148 -0.60 -6.93 -16.50
CA ALA A 148 -1.64 -7.87 -16.94
C ALA A 148 -2.72 -8.07 -15.86
N CYS A 149 -2.31 -8.22 -14.60
CA CYS A 149 -3.22 -8.32 -13.47
C CYS A 149 -4.02 -7.01 -13.25
N GLU A 150 -3.38 -5.86 -13.35
CA GLU A 150 -4.05 -4.55 -13.29
C GLU A 150 -5.13 -4.41 -14.34
N ALA A 151 -4.89 -4.84 -15.58
CA ALA A 151 -5.89 -4.82 -16.64
C ALA A 151 -7.12 -5.68 -16.30
N GLN A 152 -6.91 -6.84 -15.66
CA GLN A 152 -8.00 -7.68 -15.16
C GLN A 152 -8.77 -6.99 -14.03
N CYS A 153 -8.06 -6.39 -13.06
CA CYS A 153 -8.68 -5.67 -11.95
C CYS A 153 -9.51 -4.47 -12.43
N ALA A 154 -9.02 -3.75 -13.45
CA ALA A 154 -9.73 -2.61 -14.06
C ALA A 154 -11.06 -3.02 -14.72
N ALA A 155 -11.16 -4.26 -15.18
CA ALA A 155 -12.37 -4.81 -15.80
C ALA A 155 -13.39 -5.37 -14.78
N MET A 156 -13.01 -5.47 -13.49
CA MET A 156 -13.88 -6.03 -12.45
C MET A 156 -15.11 -5.15 -12.22
N THR A 157 -16.26 -5.79 -12.13
CA THR A 157 -17.49 -5.17 -11.64
C THR A 157 -17.39 -4.83 -10.17
N LYS A 158 -18.26 -3.95 -9.68
CA LYS A 158 -18.33 -3.62 -8.25
C LYS A 158 -18.60 -4.84 -7.37
N GLN A 159 -19.41 -5.78 -7.87
CA GLN A 159 -19.68 -7.04 -7.16
C GLN A 159 -18.41 -7.89 -7.03
N GLU A 160 -17.66 -8.08 -8.10
CA GLU A 160 -16.40 -8.84 -8.08
C GLU A 160 -15.35 -8.19 -7.17
N GLN A 161 -15.28 -6.85 -7.12
CA GLN A 161 -14.43 -6.12 -6.18
C GLN A 161 -14.84 -6.41 -4.72
N ASN A 162 -16.14 -6.40 -4.41
CA ASN A 162 -16.65 -6.71 -3.09
C ASN A 162 -16.39 -8.17 -2.70
N ASP A 163 -16.57 -9.10 -3.63
CA ASP A 163 -16.28 -10.51 -3.43
C ASP A 163 -14.79 -10.74 -3.18
N ASN A 164 -13.91 -10.02 -3.91
CA ASN A 164 -12.48 -10.02 -3.64
C ASN A 164 -12.18 -9.54 -2.22
N HIS A 165 -12.77 -8.43 -1.79
CA HIS A 165 -12.58 -7.90 -0.44
C HIS A 165 -13.00 -8.90 0.63
N ALA A 166 -14.15 -9.57 0.46
CA ALA A 166 -14.59 -10.63 1.37
C ALA A 166 -13.59 -11.81 1.43
N GLN A 167 -12.97 -12.18 0.30
CA GLN A 167 -11.91 -13.18 0.29
C GLN A 167 -10.64 -12.69 1.00
N VAL A 168 -10.23 -11.43 0.81
CA VAL A 168 -9.11 -10.83 1.55
C VAL A 168 -9.36 -10.90 3.05
N GLN A 169 -10.54 -10.50 3.52
CA GLN A 169 -10.92 -10.58 4.93
C GLN A 169 -10.82 -12.01 5.48
N LYS A 170 -11.32 -12.99 4.73
CA LYS A 170 -11.29 -14.41 5.13
C LYS A 170 -9.86 -14.95 5.22
N ILE A 171 -9.00 -14.62 4.23
CA ILE A 171 -7.60 -15.05 4.22
C ILE A 171 -6.85 -14.42 5.40
N VAL A 172 -7.02 -13.12 5.61
CA VAL A 172 -6.38 -12.38 6.71
C VAL A 172 -6.81 -12.96 8.06
N ALA A 173 -8.09 -13.20 8.28
CA ALA A 173 -8.58 -13.83 9.52
C ALA A 173 -7.92 -15.19 9.78
N ALA A 174 -7.82 -16.05 8.75
CA ALA A 174 -7.20 -17.36 8.88
C ALA A 174 -5.69 -17.28 9.19
N ILE A 175 -5.00 -16.24 8.70
CA ILE A 175 -3.58 -16.00 9.00
C ILE A 175 -3.41 -15.55 10.44
N THR A 176 -4.22 -14.57 10.88
CA THR A 176 -4.12 -13.99 12.23
C THR A 176 -4.49 -14.98 13.32
N GLU A 177 -5.44 -15.89 13.07
CA GLU A 177 -5.77 -16.96 14.02
C GLU A 177 -4.59 -17.90 14.27
N LYS A 178 -3.82 -18.23 13.24
CA LYS A 178 -2.61 -19.09 13.37
C LYS A 178 -1.47 -18.44 14.17
N HIS A 179 -1.45 -17.13 14.31
CA HIS A 179 -0.44 -16.40 15.09
C HIS A 179 -0.83 -16.22 16.57
N LYS A 180 -2.06 -16.61 16.96
CA LYS A 180 -2.54 -16.53 18.34
C LYS A 180 -2.33 -17.83 19.14
N GLY A 181 -1.93 -18.90 18.50
CA GLY A 181 -1.64 -20.21 19.11
C GLY A 181 -0.15 -20.51 19.11
#